data_ac6706b7375f36db3c5f3af33260dee1
#
_entry.id   ac6706b7375f36db3c5f3af33260dee1
#
_cell.length_a   1.000
_cell.length_b   1.000
_cell.length_c   1.000
_cell.angle_alpha   90.00
_cell.angle_beta   90.00
_cell.angle_gamma   90.00
#
_symmetry.space_group_name_H-M   'P 1'
#
loop_
_entity.id
_entity.type
_entity.pdbx_description
1 polymer ?
#
loop_
_entity_poly.entity_id
_entity_poly.type
_entity_poly.pdbx_seq_one_letter_code
_entity_poly.pdbx_strand_id
1 'polypeptide(L)'
;MNNFKAILFFGLLIFVGFKSYAAEYGYVDKETRIKLERMNKLQPEYPRQALRLGIEGEVVLQFDVDQYGAVLDPYVVESNPGGLFERASIKAVRKLVYNPPIHEDSAVDVTDVRLRVVFKLQ
;
A
#
# COMPACT_ATOMS: atom_id res chain seq x y z
N MET A 1 -4.94 2.23 -48.97
CA MET A 1 -5.83 1.07 -48.81
C MET A 1 -5.44 0.09 -47.73
N ASN A 2 -4.23 0.13 -47.23
CA ASN A 2 -3.78 -0.80 -46.21
C ASN A 2 -3.90 -0.26 -44.79
N ASN A 3 -4.50 0.91 -44.65
CA ASN A 3 -4.60 1.59 -43.36
C ASN A 3 -5.63 0.96 -42.42
N PHE A 4 -6.51 0.14 -42.97
CA PHE A 4 -7.55 -0.53 -42.22
C PHE A 4 -7.02 -1.62 -41.31
N LYS A 5 -5.87 -2.19 -41.61
CA LYS A 5 -5.25 -3.23 -40.79
C LYS A 5 -4.65 -2.66 -39.51
N ALA A 6 -4.22 -1.42 -39.53
CA ALA A 6 -3.69 -0.75 -38.35
C ALA A 6 -4.78 -0.43 -37.33
N ILE A 7 -6.00 -0.19 -37.80
CA ILE A 7 -7.13 0.13 -36.94
C ILE A 7 -7.62 -1.08 -36.17
N LEU A 8 -7.51 -2.28 -36.74
CA LEU A 8 -7.89 -3.53 -36.08
C LEU A 8 -6.98 -3.88 -34.90
N PHE A 9 -5.75 -3.39 -34.89
CA PHE A 9 -4.86 -3.58 -33.77
C PHE A 9 -5.20 -2.72 -32.55
N PHE A 10 -5.91 -1.63 -32.75
CA PHE A 10 -6.36 -0.79 -31.64
C PHE A 10 -7.44 -1.44 -30.78
N GLY A 11 -8.24 -2.34 -31.36
CA GLY A 11 -9.23 -3.10 -30.62
C GLY A 11 -8.63 -4.15 -29.69
N LEU A 12 -7.33 -4.41 -29.81
CA LEU A 12 -6.57 -5.36 -28.99
C LEU A 12 -5.66 -4.69 -27.98
N LEU A 13 -5.82 -3.40 -27.73
CA LEU A 13 -5.24 -2.75 -26.59
C LEU A 13 -5.89 -3.36 -25.33
N ILE A 14 -5.31 -4.49 -24.92
CA ILE A 14 -5.48 -4.99 -23.60
C ILE A 14 -4.95 -3.87 -22.70
N PHE A 15 -5.84 -3.13 -22.09
CA PHE A 15 -5.52 -2.30 -20.98
C PHE A 15 -5.06 -3.23 -19.87
N VAL A 16 -3.78 -3.61 -19.89
CA VAL A 16 -3.13 -4.10 -18.71
C VAL A 16 -3.10 -2.90 -17.80
N GLY A 17 -4.12 -2.78 -16.97
CA GLY A 17 -4.12 -1.79 -15.93
C GLY A 17 -2.91 -2.06 -15.06
N PHE A 18 -1.84 -1.34 -15.31
CA PHE A 18 -0.79 -1.21 -14.33
C PHE A 18 -1.46 -0.55 -13.13
N LYS A 19 -1.80 -1.36 -12.14
CA LYS A 19 -2.03 -0.82 -10.81
C LYS A 19 -0.71 -0.16 -10.43
N SER A 20 -0.64 1.12 -10.65
CA SER A 20 0.42 1.93 -10.10
C SER A 20 0.25 1.87 -8.59
N TYR A 21 0.94 0.95 -7.96
CA TYR A 21 1.09 1.01 -6.52
C TYR A 21 1.91 2.27 -6.25
N ALA A 22 1.29 3.23 -5.59
CA ALA A 22 2.03 4.38 -5.12
C ALA A 22 3.24 3.87 -4.32
N ALA A 23 4.44 4.28 -4.72
CA ALA A 23 5.65 3.89 -4.05
C ALA A 23 5.60 4.34 -2.59
N GLU A 24 6.00 3.47 -1.68
CA GLU A 24 6.09 3.78 -0.27
C GLU A 24 7.45 4.35 0.05
N TYR A 25 7.46 5.38 0.86
CA TYR A 25 8.66 6.08 1.29
C TYR A 25 8.69 6.21 2.80
N GLY A 26 9.88 6.20 3.33
CA GLY A 26 10.14 6.54 4.72
C GLY A 26 11.34 7.47 4.81
N TYR A 27 11.73 7.82 6.02
CA TYR A 27 12.77 8.81 6.28
C TYR A 27 13.86 8.25 7.17
N VAL A 28 15.11 8.48 6.78
CA VAL A 28 16.28 8.25 7.61
C VAL A 28 16.59 9.56 8.30
N ASP A 29 16.78 9.51 9.62
CA ASP A 29 17.07 10.71 10.44
C ASP A 29 16.06 11.86 10.23
N LYS A 30 14.81 11.53 9.89
CA LYS A 30 13.71 12.48 9.64
C LYS A 30 13.93 13.42 8.45
N GLU A 31 15.01 13.30 7.73
CA GLU A 31 15.37 14.21 6.63
C GLU A 31 15.50 13.51 5.29
N THR A 32 16.16 12.37 5.24
CA THR A 32 16.45 11.69 3.98
C THR A 32 15.34 10.71 3.62
N ARG A 33 14.65 11.00 2.54
CA ARG A 33 13.56 10.16 2.02
C ARG A 33 14.13 8.99 1.24
N ILE A 34 13.72 7.77 1.60
CA ILE A 34 14.09 6.57 0.85
C ILE A 34 12.86 5.76 0.47
N LYS A 35 12.96 5.09 -0.68
CA LYS A 35 11.90 4.22 -1.19
C LYS A 35 11.97 2.86 -0.52
N LEU A 36 10.80 2.34 -0.15
CA LEU A 36 10.65 1.01 0.45
C LEU A 36 10.04 0.05 -0.55
N GLU A 37 10.44 -1.22 -0.46
CA GLU A 37 9.90 -2.30 -1.27
C GLU A 37 9.36 -3.40 -0.38
N ARG A 38 8.11 -3.79 -0.64
CA ARG A 38 7.48 -4.90 0.09
C ARG A 38 7.97 -6.24 -0.42
N MET A 39 8.15 -7.18 0.51
CA MET A 39 8.39 -8.59 0.18
C MET A 39 7.10 -9.38 0.05
N ASN A 40 6.03 -8.92 0.65
CA ASN A 40 4.72 -9.58 0.61
C ASN A 40 3.60 -8.59 0.27
N LYS A 41 2.43 -9.13 -0.05
CA LYS A 41 1.25 -8.32 -0.39
C LYS A 41 0.52 -7.87 0.85
N LEU A 42 -0.02 -6.66 0.80
CA LEU A 42 -1.00 -6.19 1.77
C LEU A 42 -2.31 -6.93 1.53
N GLN A 43 -2.79 -7.65 2.55
CA GLN A 43 -4.01 -8.48 2.48
C GLN A 43 -4.94 -8.18 3.65
N PRO A 44 -5.65 -7.04 3.63
CA PRO A 44 -6.61 -6.72 4.67
C PRO A 44 -7.84 -7.61 4.55
N GLU A 45 -8.37 -8.05 5.69
CA GLU A 45 -9.67 -8.72 5.73
C GLU A 45 -10.79 -7.68 5.75
N TYR A 46 -11.78 -7.85 4.88
CA TYR A 46 -12.94 -6.98 4.88
C TYR A 46 -13.76 -7.22 6.15
N PRO A 47 -14.04 -6.20 6.99
CA PRO A 47 -14.84 -6.38 8.20
C PRO A 47 -16.23 -6.88 7.88
N ARG A 48 -16.71 -7.89 8.60
CA ARG A 48 -18.02 -8.51 8.36
C ARG A 48 -19.16 -7.53 8.42
N GLN A 49 -19.13 -6.62 9.37
CA GLN A 49 -20.16 -5.59 9.51
C GLN A 49 -20.21 -4.68 8.29
N ALA A 50 -19.06 -4.22 7.81
CA ALA A 50 -18.97 -3.37 6.64
C ALA A 50 -19.40 -4.12 5.37
N LEU A 51 -19.01 -5.38 5.26
CA LEU A 51 -19.40 -6.24 4.13
C LEU A 51 -20.92 -6.44 4.08
N ARG A 52 -21.54 -6.73 5.24
CA ARG A 52 -22.99 -6.94 5.34
C ARG A 52 -23.79 -5.67 5.02
N LEU A 53 -23.27 -4.50 5.40
CA LEU A 53 -23.91 -3.21 5.16
C LEU A 53 -23.54 -2.58 3.81
N GLY A 54 -22.65 -3.21 3.04
CA GLY A 54 -22.21 -2.68 1.75
C GLY A 54 -21.38 -1.41 1.87
N ILE A 55 -20.62 -1.26 2.93
CA ILE A 55 -19.83 -0.05 3.20
C ILE A 55 -18.40 -0.23 2.69
N GLU A 56 -17.95 0.70 1.87
CA GLU A 56 -16.57 0.86 1.43
C GLU A 56 -15.86 1.93 2.24
N GLY A 57 -14.53 1.92 2.22
CA GLY A 57 -13.78 2.93 2.95
C GLY A 57 -12.28 2.85 2.74
N GLU A 58 -11.59 3.73 3.45
CA GLU A 58 -10.13 3.77 3.43
C GLU A 58 -9.57 4.17 4.79
N VAL A 59 -8.35 3.72 5.04
CA VAL A 59 -7.60 4.04 6.25
C VAL A 59 -6.18 4.40 5.85
N VAL A 60 -5.70 5.53 6.35
CA VAL A 60 -4.29 5.91 6.23
C VAL A 60 -3.60 5.60 7.54
N LEU A 61 -2.54 4.81 7.47
CA LEU A 61 -1.73 4.44 8.63
C LEU A 61 -0.33 5.04 8.49
N GLN A 62 0.30 5.22 9.63
CA GLN A 62 1.70 5.59 9.70
C GLN A 62 2.44 4.62 10.62
N PHE A 63 3.66 4.27 10.25
CA PHE A 63 4.47 3.30 10.98
C PHE A 63 5.94 3.49 10.65
N ASP A 64 6.77 2.83 11.43
CA ASP A 64 8.20 2.76 11.19
C ASP A 64 8.54 1.38 10.62
N VAL A 65 9.69 1.29 9.95
CA VAL A 65 10.23 0.03 9.45
C VAL A 65 11.67 -0.07 9.94
N ASP A 66 11.97 -1.18 10.63
CA ASP A 66 13.31 -1.37 11.16
C ASP A 66 14.31 -1.84 10.09
N GLN A 67 15.57 -1.93 10.46
CA GLN A 67 16.66 -2.34 9.58
C GLN A 67 16.50 -3.77 9.02
N TYR A 68 15.62 -4.57 9.60
CA TYR A 68 15.31 -5.92 9.14
C TYR A 68 14.08 -5.98 8.24
N GLY A 69 13.40 -4.85 8.04
CA GLY A 69 12.19 -4.77 7.21
C GLY A 69 10.89 -5.02 7.97
N ALA A 70 10.93 -5.10 9.29
CA ALA A 70 9.74 -5.29 10.12
C ALA A 70 9.00 -3.98 10.37
N VAL A 71 7.67 -4.05 10.33
CA VAL A 71 6.80 -2.91 10.65
C VAL A 71 6.74 -2.72 12.17
N LEU A 72 6.94 -1.49 12.61
CA LEU A 72 6.90 -1.10 14.02
C LEU A 72 5.82 -0.05 14.26
N ASP A 73 5.08 -0.23 15.35
CA ASP A 73 4.14 0.75 15.93
C ASP A 73 3.16 1.39 14.93
N PRO A 74 2.41 0.60 14.15
CA PRO A 74 1.45 1.17 13.22
C PRO A 74 0.29 1.84 13.97
N TYR A 75 -0.09 3.02 13.51
CA TYR A 75 -1.25 3.75 14.03
C TYR A 75 -2.03 4.41 12.90
N VAL A 76 -3.30 4.67 13.15
CA VAL A 76 -4.21 5.29 12.20
C VAL A 76 -4.04 6.80 12.23
N VAL A 77 -3.79 7.40 11.06
CA VAL A 77 -3.74 8.84 10.85
C VAL A 77 -5.09 9.37 10.42
N GLU A 78 -5.77 8.64 9.56
CA GLU A 78 -7.05 9.03 8.97
C GLU A 78 -7.87 7.78 8.65
N SER A 79 -9.17 7.84 8.88
CA SER A 79 -10.09 6.75 8.57
C SER A 79 -11.42 7.31 8.08
N ASN A 80 -11.92 6.79 6.95
CA ASN A 80 -13.17 7.23 6.36
C ASN A 80 -13.93 6.03 5.76
N PRO A 81 -15.09 5.67 6.32
CA PRO A 81 -15.66 6.14 7.59
C PRO A 81 -14.89 5.65 8.80
N GLY A 82 -14.95 6.37 9.91
CA GLY A 82 -14.36 5.94 11.16
C GLY A 82 -15.15 4.84 11.84
N GLY A 83 -14.44 3.97 12.59
CA GLY A 83 -15.05 2.94 13.44
C GLY A 83 -15.25 1.58 12.77
N LEU A 84 -14.91 1.40 11.50
CA LEU A 84 -15.14 0.14 10.78
C LEU A 84 -13.87 -0.57 10.32
N PHE A 85 -12.91 0.15 9.79
CA PHE A 85 -11.80 -0.44 9.04
C PHE A 85 -10.46 -0.37 9.74
N GLU A 86 -10.35 0.35 10.85
CA GLU A 86 -9.06 0.63 11.51
C GLU A 86 -8.37 -0.63 11.98
N ARG A 87 -9.10 -1.50 12.68
CA ARG A 87 -8.55 -2.75 13.23
C ARG A 87 -8.05 -3.68 12.15
N ALA A 88 -8.84 -3.86 11.09
CA ALA A 88 -8.46 -4.70 9.95
C ALA A 88 -7.23 -4.15 9.23
N SER A 89 -7.12 -2.83 9.11
CA SER A 89 -5.99 -2.16 8.49
C SER A 89 -4.70 -2.30 9.30
N ILE A 90 -4.77 -2.08 10.62
CA ILE A 90 -3.62 -2.27 11.52
C ILE A 90 -3.13 -3.72 11.45
N LYS A 91 -4.05 -4.68 11.53
CA LYS A 91 -3.73 -6.10 11.47
C LYS A 91 -3.04 -6.47 10.16
N ALA A 92 -3.51 -5.93 9.03
CA ALA A 92 -2.93 -6.18 7.73
C ALA A 92 -1.52 -5.59 7.61
N VAL A 93 -1.33 -4.36 8.07
CA VAL A 93 -0.05 -3.66 8.01
C VAL A 93 1.00 -4.33 8.89
N ARG A 94 0.61 -4.86 10.05
CA ARG A 94 1.54 -5.59 10.93
C ARG A 94 2.13 -6.85 10.29
N LYS A 95 1.47 -7.41 9.28
CA LYS A 95 1.95 -8.60 8.56
C LYS A 95 2.86 -8.25 7.38
N LEU A 96 3.00 -6.98 7.04
CA LEU A 96 3.89 -6.55 5.98
C LEU A 96 5.34 -6.78 6.37
N VAL A 97 6.11 -7.22 5.40
CA VAL A 97 7.56 -7.35 5.49
C VAL A 97 8.16 -6.58 4.32
N TYR A 98 9.09 -5.72 4.62
CA TYR A 98 9.82 -4.95 3.62
C TYR A 98 11.20 -5.53 3.40
N ASN A 99 11.77 -5.30 2.23
CA ASN A 99 13.20 -5.49 2.05
C ASN A 99 13.92 -4.58 3.04
N PRO A 100 15.01 -5.04 3.69
CA PRO A 100 15.77 -4.18 4.59
C PRO A 100 16.11 -2.85 3.93
N PRO A 101 15.73 -1.72 4.53
CA PRO A 101 16.01 -0.41 3.95
C PRO A 101 17.51 -0.15 3.94
N ILE A 102 18.05 0.23 2.79
CA ILE A 102 19.49 0.49 2.63
C ILE A 102 19.73 1.97 2.39
N HIS A 103 20.63 2.53 3.16
CA HIS A 103 21.12 3.89 2.99
C HIS A 103 22.64 3.91 3.25
N GLU A 104 23.39 4.52 2.34
CA GLU A 104 24.86 4.56 2.43
C GLU A 104 25.47 3.17 2.67
N ASP A 105 25.04 2.18 1.88
CA ASP A 105 25.50 0.78 1.92
C ASP A 105 25.23 0.02 3.22
N SER A 106 24.36 0.54 4.08
CA SER A 106 23.99 -0.10 5.34
C SER A 106 22.48 -0.21 5.50
N ALA A 107 22.04 -1.28 6.17
CA ALA A 107 20.65 -1.40 6.58
C ALA A 107 20.35 -0.39 7.69
N VAL A 108 19.25 0.33 7.55
CA VAL A 108 18.86 1.43 8.45
C VAL A 108 17.41 1.31 8.91
N ASP A 109 17.12 1.89 10.05
CA ASP A 109 15.74 2.10 10.50
C ASP A 109 15.14 3.29 9.74
N VAL A 110 13.86 3.18 9.41
CA VAL A 110 13.13 4.18 8.64
C VAL A 110 11.88 4.58 9.41
N THR A 111 11.58 5.87 9.44
CA THR A 111 10.43 6.41 10.14
C THR A 111 9.40 7.01 9.20
N ASP A 112 8.20 7.25 9.75
CA ASP A 112 7.13 8.03 9.10
C ASP A 112 6.69 7.47 7.74
N VAL A 113 6.58 6.15 7.62
CA VAL A 113 6.03 5.50 6.43
C VAL A 113 4.51 5.62 6.47
N ARG A 114 3.91 6.13 5.41
CA ARG A 114 2.45 6.22 5.28
C ARG A 114 1.94 5.27 4.23
N LEU A 115 0.83 4.61 4.56
CA LEU A 115 0.18 3.65 3.69
C LEU A 115 -1.33 3.83 3.75
N ARG A 116 -1.95 3.86 2.58
CA ARG A 116 -3.41 3.88 2.44
C ARG A 116 -3.92 2.48 2.18
N VAL A 117 -4.83 2.01 3.02
CA VAL A 117 -5.55 0.74 2.85
C VAL A 117 -6.95 1.05 2.33
N VAL A 118 -7.30 0.50 1.19
CA VAL A 118 -8.59 0.75 0.52
C VAL A 118 -9.45 -0.51 0.58
N PHE A 119 -10.70 -0.35 1.00
CA PHE A 119 -11.72 -1.40 1.05
C PHE A 119 -12.80 -1.12 0.02
N LYS A 120 -12.82 -1.93 -1.03
CA LYS A 120 -13.82 -1.84 -2.10
C LYS A 120 -14.57 -3.15 -2.26
N LEU A 121 -15.86 -3.03 -2.53
CA LEU A 121 -16.72 -4.16 -2.91
C LEU A 121 -16.64 -4.36 -4.42
N GLN A 122 -16.68 -5.61 -4.82
CA GLN A 122 -16.69 -5.97 -6.23
C GLN A 122 -18.11 -6.20 -6.73
#